data_637314d2751e4321d06af4d32b3fdcc1
#
_entry.id   637314d2751e4321d06af4d32b3fdcc1
#
_cell.length_a   1.000
_cell.length_b   1.000
_cell.length_c   1.000
_cell.angle_alpha   90.00
_cell.angle_beta   90.00
_cell.angle_gamma   90.00
#
_symmetry.space_group_name_H-M   'P 1'
#
loop_
_entity.id
_entity.type
_entity.pdbx_description
1 polymer ?
#
loop_
_entity_poly.entity_id
_entity_poly.type
_entity_poly.pdbx_seq_one_letter_code
_entity_poly.pdbx_strand_id
1 'polypeptide(L)'
;MRWMLKHPNSKPENPLAKGSLVEHLSEVPDPRIDRRKEHELIDILVIAVCTLLCAGETFNDMEDFGKAKHEWFKSFLNLRNGIPSHDTFNRVFALLDPKQFLDCFLRWTQSLRQAVAQEIVALDGKALRRALNKDQSIKYVVSAWAESNGLVLGQLKVADKSNEITAVPQLLRVLELSGCIVTIDAMGCQKNIAKEIKEADADYVLALKGNQETVHEEVKTFLDATLEEQQAPRAVGAKLSKAAANLASLQTVEKDHGRVETRRYYQSDQLDWFADRSKWEGLQSVGMVESIRELEGKTTIERRYYLSSLSLGIETFARAVRSHWGVENKVHWTMDVCFREDQSRARTGHAAENLATLRRLALNLLKSEKTKKRGIRGKQLNASWDRAYLLKLLDV
;
A
#
# COMPACT_ATOMS: atom_id res chain seq x y z
N MET A 1 40.48 -47.82 -12.44
CA MET A 1 40.18 -46.88 -11.32
C MET A 1 40.72 -45.50 -11.71
N ARG A 2 39.88 -44.63 -12.23
CA ARG A 2 40.25 -43.26 -12.64
C ARG A 2 39.52 -42.31 -11.71
N TRP A 3 40.22 -41.64 -10.82
CA TRP A 3 39.72 -40.58 -9.99
C TRP A 3 39.63 -39.33 -10.86
N MET A 4 38.40 -38.85 -11.15
CA MET A 4 38.18 -37.54 -11.71
C MET A 4 38.32 -36.50 -10.61
N LEU A 5 39.36 -35.67 -10.71
CA LEU A 5 39.54 -34.46 -9.92
C LEU A 5 38.41 -33.46 -10.29
N LYS A 6 37.52 -33.18 -9.37
CA LYS A 6 36.57 -32.07 -9.47
C LYS A 6 37.35 -30.76 -9.42
N HIS A 7 37.15 -29.91 -10.43
CA HIS A 7 37.68 -28.55 -10.50
C HIS A 7 37.16 -27.71 -9.33
N PRO A 8 38.01 -26.96 -8.57
CA PRO A 8 37.61 -26.18 -7.42
C PRO A 8 37.14 -24.74 -7.76
N ASN A 9 36.52 -24.48 -8.92
CA ASN A 9 36.12 -23.15 -9.37
C ASN A 9 34.66 -23.09 -9.91
N SER A 10 33.76 -23.91 -9.45
CA SER A 10 32.34 -23.62 -9.62
C SER A 10 31.95 -22.62 -8.54
N LYS A 11 31.62 -21.39 -8.96
CA LYS A 11 30.84 -20.47 -8.08
C LYS A 11 29.69 -21.27 -7.48
N PRO A 12 29.41 -21.17 -6.16
CA PRO A 12 28.22 -21.81 -5.61
C PRO A 12 27.03 -21.38 -6.47
N GLU A 13 26.28 -22.35 -7.00
CA GLU A 13 25.02 -22.07 -7.66
C GLU A 13 24.19 -21.24 -6.66
N ASN A 14 23.76 -20.05 -7.09
CA ASN A 14 22.94 -19.19 -6.26
C ASN A 14 21.67 -20.00 -5.89
N PRO A 15 21.46 -20.33 -4.59
CA PRO A 15 20.34 -21.17 -4.18
C PRO A 15 18.98 -20.47 -4.37
N LEU A 16 18.96 -19.22 -4.85
CA LEU A 16 17.78 -18.39 -5.01
C LEU A 16 17.20 -18.53 -6.43
N ALA A 17 15.90 -18.69 -6.53
CA ALA A 17 15.20 -18.91 -7.79
C ALA A 17 15.32 -17.71 -8.75
N LYS A 18 15.24 -17.97 -10.07
CA LYS A 18 15.10 -16.91 -11.08
C LYS A 18 13.83 -16.11 -10.82
N GLY A 19 13.94 -14.78 -10.88
CA GLY A 19 12.84 -13.85 -10.56
C GLY A 19 12.70 -13.59 -9.06
N SER A 20 13.61 -14.12 -8.22
CA SER A 20 13.62 -13.83 -6.78
C SER A 20 13.89 -12.35 -6.48
N LEU A 21 13.50 -11.90 -5.29
CA LEU A 21 13.84 -10.57 -4.82
C LEU A 21 15.33 -10.24 -4.96
N VAL A 22 16.20 -11.20 -4.66
CA VAL A 22 17.65 -10.99 -4.68
C VAL A 22 18.16 -10.74 -6.11
N GLU A 23 17.57 -11.38 -7.12
CA GLU A 23 17.90 -11.08 -8.52
C GLU A 23 17.52 -9.63 -8.86
N HIS A 24 16.31 -9.17 -8.52
CA HIS A 24 15.90 -7.78 -8.73
C HIS A 24 16.77 -6.78 -7.96
N LEU A 25 17.13 -7.08 -6.71
CA LEU A 25 18.02 -6.22 -5.92
C LEU A 25 19.44 -6.13 -6.51
N SER A 26 19.91 -7.16 -7.21
CA SER A 26 21.23 -7.16 -7.85
C SER A 26 21.33 -6.19 -9.02
N GLU A 27 20.19 -5.78 -9.59
CA GLU A 27 20.11 -4.80 -10.68
C GLU A 27 20.16 -3.35 -10.19
N VAL A 28 20.06 -3.11 -8.89
CA VAL A 28 20.09 -1.75 -8.31
C VAL A 28 21.50 -1.16 -8.48
N PRO A 29 21.63 0.01 -9.12
CA PRO A 29 22.93 0.63 -9.31
C PRO A 29 23.58 1.04 -7.99
N ASP A 30 24.85 0.71 -7.81
CA ASP A 30 25.61 1.10 -6.63
C ASP A 30 26.04 2.58 -6.71
N PRO A 31 25.52 3.46 -5.85
CA PRO A 31 25.82 4.90 -5.90
C PRO A 31 27.21 5.27 -5.40
N ARG A 32 27.97 4.30 -4.87
CA ARG A 32 29.30 4.54 -4.29
C ARG A 32 30.37 4.55 -5.38
N ILE A 33 31.41 5.36 -5.18
CA ILE A 33 32.61 5.33 -6.01
C ILE A 33 33.43 4.07 -5.73
N ASP A 34 34.05 3.48 -6.75
CA ASP A 34 34.69 2.15 -6.66
C ASP A 34 35.71 2.00 -5.54
N ARG A 35 36.56 3.01 -5.30
CA ARG A 35 37.57 3.00 -4.21
C ARG A 35 36.98 2.93 -2.78
N ARG A 36 35.64 3.01 -2.61
CA ARG A 36 34.94 2.94 -1.34
C ARG A 36 33.97 1.76 -1.23
N LYS A 37 34.02 0.82 -2.20
CA LYS A 37 33.19 -0.39 -2.24
C LYS A 37 33.87 -1.55 -1.51
N GLU A 38 33.99 -1.49 -0.20
CA GLU A 38 34.52 -2.61 0.59
C GLU A 38 33.55 -3.79 0.66
N HIS A 39 32.24 -3.52 0.64
CA HIS A 39 31.17 -4.51 0.66
C HIS A 39 30.32 -4.39 -0.62
N GLU A 40 29.88 -5.49 -1.17
CA GLU A 40 28.96 -5.47 -2.32
C GLU A 40 27.60 -4.90 -1.93
N LEU A 41 26.95 -4.16 -2.84
CA LEU A 41 25.65 -3.54 -2.55
C LEU A 41 24.59 -4.59 -2.26
N ILE A 42 24.61 -5.71 -2.99
CA ILE A 42 23.66 -6.81 -2.79
C ILE A 42 23.77 -7.43 -1.40
N ASP A 43 24.98 -7.58 -0.84
CA ASP A 43 25.19 -8.08 0.52
C ASP A 43 24.52 -7.15 1.54
N ILE A 44 24.71 -5.83 1.37
CA ILE A 44 24.12 -4.78 2.22
C ILE A 44 22.60 -4.85 2.18
N LEU A 45 22.00 -4.92 0.98
CA LEU A 45 20.56 -4.92 0.79
C LEU A 45 19.91 -6.20 1.34
N VAL A 46 20.51 -7.37 1.08
CA VAL A 46 19.98 -8.65 1.57
C VAL A 46 20.05 -8.75 3.10
N ILE A 47 21.18 -8.34 3.73
CA ILE A 47 21.27 -8.29 5.19
C ILE A 47 20.20 -7.37 5.76
N ALA A 48 19.99 -6.19 5.16
CA ALA A 48 18.97 -5.23 5.60
C ALA A 48 17.54 -5.81 5.49
N VAL A 49 17.20 -6.47 4.38
CA VAL A 49 15.91 -7.17 4.22
C VAL A 49 15.74 -8.24 5.30
N CYS A 50 16.72 -9.14 5.46
CA CYS A 50 16.68 -10.21 6.45
C CYS A 50 16.52 -9.67 7.88
N THR A 51 17.16 -8.56 8.20
CA THR A 51 17.03 -7.90 9.49
C THR A 51 15.60 -7.44 9.74
N LEU A 52 14.95 -6.78 8.77
CA LEU A 52 13.55 -6.37 8.89
C LEU A 52 12.58 -7.57 8.95
N LEU A 53 12.86 -8.65 8.21
CA LEU A 53 12.10 -9.90 8.27
C LEU A 53 12.20 -10.57 9.64
N CYS A 54 13.27 -10.32 10.39
CA CYS A 54 13.49 -10.81 11.75
C CYS A 54 13.17 -9.77 12.83
N ALA A 55 12.41 -8.70 12.49
CA ALA A 55 11.99 -7.64 13.38
C ALA A 55 13.10 -6.73 13.92
N GLY A 56 14.26 -6.67 13.28
CA GLY A 56 15.21 -5.57 13.47
C GLY A 56 14.68 -4.28 12.84
N GLU A 57 15.12 -3.12 13.29
CA GLU A 57 14.49 -1.82 13.00
C GLU A 57 15.50 -0.76 12.53
N THR A 58 16.75 -0.87 12.99
CA THR A 58 17.79 0.15 12.87
C THR A 58 19.01 -0.34 12.08
N PHE A 59 19.88 0.58 11.68
CA PHE A 59 21.16 0.22 11.06
C PHE A 59 22.09 -0.54 12.04
N ASN A 60 21.99 -0.28 13.34
CA ASN A 60 22.72 -1.03 14.36
C ASN A 60 22.23 -2.48 14.39
N ASP A 61 20.90 -2.70 14.33
CA ASP A 61 20.34 -4.04 14.27
C ASP A 61 20.79 -4.80 13.00
N MET A 62 20.99 -4.10 11.87
CA MET A 62 21.50 -4.70 10.64
C MET A 62 22.94 -5.20 10.80
N GLU A 63 23.80 -4.43 11.47
CA GLU A 63 25.16 -4.83 11.80
C GLU A 63 25.17 -6.02 12.76
N ASP A 64 24.45 -5.92 13.88
CA ASP A 64 24.41 -6.94 14.93
C ASP A 64 23.80 -8.25 14.41
N PHE A 65 22.68 -8.19 13.67
CA PHE A 65 22.06 -9.34 13.02
C PHE A 65 23.00 -9.98 11.99
N GLY A 66 23.66 -9.16 11.16
CA GLY A 66 24.65 -9.63 10.20
C GLY A 66 25.77 -10.40 10.88
N LYS A 67 26.35 -9.86 11.96
CA LYS A 67 27.38 -10.52 12.76
C LYS A 67 26.89 -11.83 13.38
N ALA A 68 25.70 -11.83 13.97
CA ALA A 68 25.10 -13.02 14.58
C ALA A 68 24.78 -14.13 13.57
N LYS A 69 24.53 -13.78 12.31
CA LYS A 69 24.21 -14.73 11.24
C LYS A 69 25.32 -14.87 10.18
N HIS A 70 26.53 -14.38 10.46
CA HIS A 70 27.63 -14.27 9.49
C HIS A 70 27.91 -15.58 8.73
N GLU A 71 28.06 -16.71 9.43
CA GLU A 71 28.34 -18.00 8.79
C GLU A 71 27.15 -18.49 7.93
N TRP A 72 25.91 -18.12 8.27
CA TRP A 72 24.76 -18.43 7.46
C TRP A 72 24.74 -17.56 6.19
N PHE A 73 24.98 -16.28 6.31
CA PHE A 73 25.08 -15.39 5.15
C PHE A 73 26.19 -15.78 4.18
N LYS A 74 27.35 -16.23 4.67
CA LYS A 74 28.44 -16.74 3.84
C LYS A 74 28.07 -17.92 2.94
N SER A 75 27.01 -18.64 3.27
CA SER A 75 26.58 -19.78 2.44
C SER A 75 25.99 -19.34 1.09
N PHE A 76 25.60 -18.06 0.92
CA PHE A 76 25.00 -17.54 -0.30
C PHE A 76 25.37 -16.09 -0.65
N LEU A 77 26.00 -15.32 0.24
CA LEU A 77 26.56 -13.99 -0.01
C LEU A 77 28.09 -14.03 -0.08
N ASN A 78 28.67 -13.02 -0.73
CA ASN A 78 30.12 -13.01 -0.96
C ASN A 78 30.90 -12.59 0.29
N LEU A 79 30.45 -11.59 1.02
CA LEU A 79 30.98 -11.05 2.30
C LEU A 79 32.51 -10.98 2.37
N ARG A 80 33.18 -10.52 1.31
CA ARG A 80 34.66 -10.49 1.20
C ARG A 80 35.35 -9.81 2.39
N ASN A 81 34.75 -8.74 2.90
CA ASN A 81 35.26 -7.96 4.02
C ASN A 81 34.39 -8.10 5.28
N GLY A 82 33.67 -9.24 5.41
CA GLY A 82 32.76 -9.51 6.53
C GLY A 82 31.47 -8.70 6.46
N ILE A 83 30.91 -8.37 7.64
CA ILE A 83 29.63 -7.66 7.75
C ILE A 83 29.85 -6.16 7.75
N PRO A 84 29.06 -5.38 6.97
CA PRO A 84 29.10 -3.91 6.97
C PRO A 84 28.78 -3.34 8.36
N SER A 85 29.45 -2.24 8.74
CA SER A 85 29.11 -1.51 9.96
C SER A 85 27.77 -0.73 9.80
N HIS A 86 27.15 -0.36 10.92
CA HIS A 86 25.94 0.47 10.91
C HIS A 86 26.13 1.80 10.17
N ASP A 87 27.31 2.38 10.22
CA ASP A 87 27.65 3.60 9.45
C ASP A 87 27.67 3.32 7.94
N THR A 88 28.11 2.12 7.52
CA THR A 88 28.09 1.72 6.11
C THR A 88 26.66 1.55 5.63
N PHE A 89 25.78 0.87 6.40
CA PHE A 89 24.35 0.79 6.10
C PHE A 89 23.73 2.19 5.98
N ASN A 90 23.92 3.06 6.98
CA ASN A 90 23.39 4.43 6.98
C ASN A 90 23.84 5.21 5.74
N ARG A 91 25.14 5.18 5.42
CA ARG A 91 25.71 5.87 4.27
C ARG A 91 25.17 5.34 2.93
N VAL A 92 25.04 4.03 2.78
CA VAL A 92 24.50 3.43 1.55
C VAL A 92 23.04 3.81 1.39
N PHE A 93 22.20 3.65 2.41
CA PHE A 93 20.79 4.03 2.34
C PHE A 93 20.57 5.55 2.17
N ALA A 94 21.52 6.38 2.62
CA ALA A 94 21.49 7.82 2.39
C ALA A 94 21.85 8.21 0.94
N LEU A 95 22.71 7.43 0.27
CA LEU A 95 23.19 7.69 -1.09
C LEU A 95 22.36 7.02 -2.18
N LEU A 96 21.70 5.89 -1.88
CA LEU A 96 20.91 5.11 -2.82
C LEU A 96 19.84 5.99 -3.46
N ASP A 97 19.77 6.01 -4.79
CA ASP A 97 18.75 6.77 -5.52
C ASP A 97 17.37 6.18 -5.26
N PRO A 98 16.45 6.95 -4.66
CA PRO A 98 15.13 6.44 -4.30
C PRO A 98 14.29 6.01 -5.49
N LYS A 99 14.47 6.66 -6.66
CA LYS A 99 13.73 6.31 -7.88
C LYS A 99 14.16 4.95 -8.39
N GLN A 100 15.48 4.73 -8.51
CA GLN A 100 16.02 3.45 -8.97
C GLN A 100 15.67 2.31 -8.01
N PHE A 101 15.69 2.58 -6.70
CA PHE A 101 15.29 1.58 -5.71
C PHE A 101 13.79 1.31 -5.72
N LEU A 102 12.97 2.34 -5.94
CA LEU A 102 11.53 2.18 -6.16
C LEU A 102 11.22 1.40 -7.43
N ASP A 103 11.92 1.68 -8.54
CA ASP A 103 11.74 0.95 -9.80
C ASP A 103 12.05 -0.55 -9.65
N CYS A 104 13.08 -0.89 -8.88
CA CYS A 104 13.37 -2.28 -8.51
C CYS A 104 12.20 -2.90 -7.73
N PHE A 105 11.69 -2.20 -6.71
CA PHE A 105 10.54 -2.63 -5.91
C PHE A 105 9.29 -2.84 -6.78
N LEU A 106 9.00 -1.92 -7.70
CA LEU A 106 7.83 -2.00 -8.60
C LEU A 106 7.93 -3.23 -9.52
N ARG A 107 9.07 -3.45 -10.19
CA ARG A 107 9.28 -4.61 -11.05
C ARG A 107 9.13 -5.93 -10.29
N TRP A 108 9.75 -6.04 -9.11
CA TRP A 108 9.60 -7.22 -8.28
C TRP A 108 8.15 -7.44 -7.83
N THR A 109 7.48 -6.39 -7.34
CA THR A 109 6.07 -6.51 -6.90
C THR A 109 5.15 -6.89 -8.06
N GLN A 110 5.42 -6.36 -9.27
CA GLN A 110 4.70 -6.73 -10.49
C GLN A 110 4.84 -8.23 -10.81
N SER A 111 6.02 -8.81 -10.61
CA SER A 111 6.24 -10.26 -10.81
C SER A 111 5.44 -11.12 -9.83
N LEU A 112 5.12 -10.61 -8.64
CA LEU A 112 4.30 -11.30 -7.63
C LEU A 112 2.80 -11.15 -7.85
N ARG A 113 2.39 -10.12 -8.58
CA ARG A 113 0.99 -9.75 -8.74
C ARG A 113 0.24 -10.76 -9.58
N GLN A 114 -0.87 -11.26 -9.06
CA GLN A 114 -1.82 -12.09 -9.82
C GLN A 114 -2.86 -11.19 -10.48
N ALA A 115 -3.24 -11.52 -11.73
CA ALA A 115 -4.33 -10.84 -12.42
C ALA A 115 -5.66 -11.15 -11.72
N VAL A 116 -6.26 -10.13 -11.13
CA VAL A 116 -7.58 -10.21 -10.46
C VAL A 116 -8.49 -9.18 -11.10
N ALA A 117 -9.62 -9.65 -11.64
CA ALA A 117 -10.61 -8.75 -12.24
C ALA A 117 -11.15 -7.78 -11.18
N GLN A 118 -11.21 -6.49 -11.53
CA GLN A 118 -11.65 -5.43 -10.64
C GLN A 118 -10.92 -5.44 -9.28
N GLU A 119 -9.59 -5.63 -9.32
CA GLU A 119 -8.73 -5.48 -8.14
C GLU A 119 -8.92 -4.10 -7.53
N ILE A 120 -9.17 -4.03 -6.24
CA ILE A 120 -9.27 -2.74 -5.55
C ILE A 120 -7.87 -2.31 -5.12
N VAL A 121 -7.46 -1.13 -5.60
CA VAL A 121 -6.20 -0.49 -5.26
C VAL A 121 -6.49 0.76 -4.43
N ALA A 122 -6.23 0.68 -3.14
CA ALA A 122 -6.41 1.80 -2.22
C ALA A 122 -5.13 2.65 -2.16
N LEU A 123 -5.26 3.96 -2.41
CA LEU A 123 -4.19 4.94 -2.24
C LEU A 123 -4.45 5.74 -0.97
N ASP A 124 -3.43 5.82 -0.11
CA ASP A 124 -3.50 6.62 1.11
C ASP A 124 -2.12 7.14 1.53
N GLY A 125 -2.12 8.31 2.19
CA GLY A 125 -0.94 8.99 2.65
C GLY A 125 -0.64 8.73 4.13
N LYS A 126 0.63 8.46 4.45
CA LYS A 126 1.11 8.27 5.82
C LYS A 126 2.23 9.25 6.18
N ALA A 127 2.12 9.89 7.34
CA ALA A 127 3.18 10.69 7.92
C ALA A 127 4.29 9.80 8.51
N LEU A 128 5.54 10.07 8.16
CA LEU A 128 6.72 9.47 8.80
C LEU A 128 7.16 10.36 9.99
N ARG A 129 6.49 10.23 11.12
CA ARG A 129 6.48 11.22 12.23
C ARG A 129 7.85 11.66 12.77
N ARG A 130 8.88 10.80 12.73
CA ARG A 130 10.23 11.10 13.22
C ARG A 130 11.27 11.28 12.12
N ALA A 131 10.90 11.03 10.85
CA ALA A 131 11.74 11.30 9.70
C ALA A 131 11.47 12.72 9.19
N LEU A 132 12.15 13.70 9.77
CA LEU A 132 11.97 15.11 9.43
C LEU A 132 12.78 15.51 8.19
N ASN A 133 12.30 16.48 7.43
CA ASN A 133 13.07 17.19 6.42
C ASN A 133 14.11 18.11 7.05
N LYS A 134 14.96 18.76 6.22
CA LYS A 134 15.97 19.73 6.71
C LYS A 134 15.34 20.94 7.42
N ASP A 135 14.15 21.34 7.02
CA ASP A 135 13.35 22.42 7.60
C ASP A 135 12.49 21.98 8.80
N GLN A 136 12.73 20.78 9.35
CA GLN A 136 11.96 20.15 10.45
C GLN A 136 10.52 19.74 10.06
N SER A 137 10.11 19.87 8.80
CA SER A 137 8.80 19.39 8.36
C SER A 137 8.73 17.86 8.32
N ILE A 138 7.54 17.30 8.52
CA ILE A 138 7.29 15.86 8.51
C ILE A 138 7.30 15.35 7.06
N LYS A 139 7.98 14.23 6.82
CA LYS A 139 7.91 13.51 5.54
C LYS A 139 6.64 12.68 5.46
N TYR A 140 5.99 12.69 4.29
CA TYR A 140 4.83 11.87 4.01
C TYR A 140 5.16 10.85 2.91
N VAL A 141 4.44 9.74 2.91
CA VAL A 141 4.53 8.69 1.88
C VAL A 141 3.12 8.31 1.47
N VAL A 142 2.81 8.41 0.17
CA VAL A 142 1.59 7.84 -0.40
C VAL A 142 1.88 6.40 -0.82
N SER A 143 1.06 5.46 -0.40
CA SER A 143 1.18 4.04 -0.72
C SER A 143 -0.03 3.55 -1.50
N ALA A 144 0.18 2.61 -2.44
CA ALA A 144 -0.86 1.91 -3.17
C ALA A 144 -0.95 0.47 -2.67
N TRP A 145 -2.12 0.07 -2.21
CA TRP A 145 -2.41 -1.24 -1.65
C TRP A 145 -3.39 -2.02 -2.52
N ALA A 146 -2.98 -3.18 -3.05
CA ALA A 146 -3.85 -4.12 -3.76
C ALA A 146 -4.50 -5.09 -2.78
N GLU A 147 -5.82 -4.99 -2.64
CA GLU A 147 -6.56 -5.67 -1.56
C GLU A 147 -6.59 -7.19 -1.73
N SER A 148 -6.91 -7.70 -2.91
CA SER A 148 -7.02 -9.15 -3.15
C SER A 148 -5.66 -9.82 -3.21
N ASN A 149 -4.68 -9.17 -3.83
CA ASN A 149 -3.30 -9.65 -3.85
C ASN A 149 -2.64 -9.57 -2.46
N GLY A 150 -3.06 -8.64 -1.62
CA GLY A 150 -2.46 -8.40 -0.32
C GLY A 150 -1.05 -7.82 -0.41
N LEU A 151 -0.79 -6.96 -1.41
CA LEU A 151 0.53 -6.40 -1.72
C LEU A 151 0.50 -4.87 -1.70
N VAL A 152 1.57 -4.26 -1.22
CA VAL A 152 1.87 -2.85 -1.51
C VAL A 152 2.45 -2.79 -2.91
N LEU A 153 1.72 -2.19 -3.87
CA LEU A 153 2.14 -2.11 -5.27
C LEU A 153 3.25 -1.08 -5.49
N GLY A 154 3.22 0.01 -4.73
CA GLY A 154 4.17 1.11 -4.86
C GLY A 154 4.00 2.13 -3.76
N GLN A 155 4.95 3.06 -3.68
CA GLN A 155 4.87 4.22 -2.80
C GLN A 155 5.60 5.41 -3.41
N LEU A 156 5.21 6.61 -3.00
CA LEU A 156 5.93 7.83 -3.36
C LEU A 156 6.04 8.74 -2.15
N LYS A 157 7.25 9.30 -1.92
CA LYS A 157 7.46 10.32 -0.90
C LYS A 157 6.91 11.66 -1.37
N VAL A 158 6.27 12.38 -0.46
CA VAL A 158 5.86 13.77 -0.62
C VAL A 158 6.55 14.67 0.39
N ALA A 159 6.82 15.90 -0.02
CA ALA A 159 7.55 16.86 0.82
C ALA A 159 6.74 17.23 2.07
N ASP A 160 5.44 17.45 1.91
CA ASP A 160 4.49 17.75 2.97
C ASP A 160 3.08 17.21 2.59
N LYS A 161 2.14 17.28 3.51
CA LYS A 161 0.78 16.76 3.30
C LYS A 161 0.04 17.45 2.14
N SER A 162 0.30 18.73 1.90
CA SER A 162 -0.35 19.49 0.82
C SER A 162 0.04 18.99 -0.57
N ASN A 163 1.18 18.30 -0.68
CA ASN A 163 1.71 17.75 -1.94
C ASN A 163 1.20 16.32 -2.27
N GLU A 164 0.33 15.72 -1.45
CA GLU A 164 -0.28 14.42 -1.77
C GLU A 164 -1.04 14.49 -3.10
N ILE A 165 -1.74 15.59 -3.37
CA ILE A 165 -2.46 15.84 -4.63
C ILE A 165 -1.53 15.77 -5.85
N THR A 166 -0.27 16.15 -5.71
CA THR A 166 0.72 16.11 -6.80
C THR A 166 1.45 14.77 -6.89
N ALA A 167 1.53 14.03 -5.80
CA ALA A 167 2.19 12.73 -5.75
C ALA A 167 1.30 11.60 -6.26
N VAL A 168 0.00 11.65 -5.99
CA VAL A 168 -0.96 10.63 -6.44
C VAL A 168 -0.89 10.43 -7.96
N PRO A 169 -0.96 11.46 -8.84
CA PRO A 169 -0.81 11.28 -10.28
C PRO A 169 0.53 10.63 -10.69
N GLN A 170 1.63 10.98 -10.02
CA GLN A 170 2.94 10.38 -10.30
C GLN A 170 2.96 8.89 -9.95
N LEU A 171 2.35 8.51 -8.82
CA LEU A 171 2.24 7.12 -8.42
C LEU A 171 1.35 6.33 -9.38
N LEU A 172 0.19 6.89 -9.78
CA LEU A 172 -0.73 6.26 -10.73
C LEU A 172 -0.06 5.90 -12.05
N ARG A 173 0.80 6.80 -12.59
CA ARG A 173 1.49 6.61 -13.87
C ARG A 173 2.53 5.48 -13.88
N VAL A 174 3.07 5.10 -12.73
CA VAL A 174 4.09 4.02 -12.63
C VAL A 174 3.49 2.68 -12.23
N LEU A 175 2.19 2.63 -11.93
CA LEU A 175 1.47 1.42 -11.54
C LEU A 175 0.69 0.83 -12.72
N GLU A 176 0.69 -0.49 -12.84
CA GLU A 176 -0.21 -1.21 -13.74
C GLU A 176 -1.60 -1.28 -13.12
N LEU A 177 -2.53 -0.44 -13.61
CA LEU A 177 -3.87 -0.28 -13.03
C LEU A 177 -5.01 -0.70 -13.95
N SER A 178 -4.73 -1.14 -15.18
CA SER A 178 -5.77 -1.56 -16.13
C SER A 178 -6.71 -2.57 -15.50
N GLY A 179 -8.03 -2.30 -15.62
CA GLY A 179 -9.10 -3.12 -15.04
C GLY A 179 -9.23 -3.08 -13.51
N CYS A 180 -8.45 -2.24 -12.81
CA CYS A 180 -8.56 -2.04 -11.38
C CYS A 180 -9.63 -1.01 -11.01
N ILE A 181 -10.01 -1.00 -9.71
CA ILE A 181 -10.81 0.05 -9.08
C ILE A 181 -9.92 0.78 -8.09
N VAL A 182 -9.62 2.04 -8.37
CA VAL A 182 -8.80 2.89 -7.50
C VAL A 182 -9.69 3.59 -6.48
N THR A 183 -9.32 3.51 -5.20
CA THR A 183 -10.01 4.22 -4.12
C THR A 183 -9.06 5.19 -3.45
N ILE A 184 -9.53 6.43 -3.25
CA ILE A 184 -8.73 7.49 -2.62
C ILE A 184 -9.63 8.23 -1.62
N ASP A 185 -9.01 8.74 -0.55
CA ASP A 185 -9.67 9.60 0.43
C ASP A 185 -10.06 10.97 -0.18
N ALA A 186 -10.72 11.80 0.63
CA ALA A 186 -11.24 13.06 0.15
C ALA A 186 -10.16 14.04 -0.36
N MET A 187 -8.92 13.97 0.12
CA MET A 187 -7.85 14.84 -0.39
C MET A 187 -7.52 14.54 -1.86
N GLY A 188 -7.58 13.26 -2.24
CA GLY A 188 -7.39 12.80 -3.61
C GLY A 188 -8.62 12.91 -4.49
N CYS A 189 -9.76 13.42 -4.00
CA CYS A 189 -10.94 13.69 -4.81
C CYS A 189 -10.73 14.95 -5.66
N GLN A 190 -10.02 14.79 -6.78
CA GLN A 190 -9.63 15.87 -7.70
C GLN A 190 -9.91 15.47 -9.16
N LYS A 191 -10.34 16.44 -9.98
CA LYS A 191 -10.70 16.21 -11.40
C LYS A 191 -9.52 15.65 -12.20
N ASN A 192 -8.31 16.17 -11.96
CA ASN A 192 -7.10 15.66 -12.62
C ASN A 192 -6.74 14.22 -12.21
N ILE A 193 -6.99 13.85 -10.95
CA ILE A 193 -6.76 12.47 -10.47
C ILE A 193 -7.78 11.51 -11.08
N ALA A 194 -9.06 11.89 -11.15
CA ALA A 194 -10.09 11.11 -11.84
C ALA A 194 -9.70 10.84 -13.31
N LYS A 195 -9.17 11.88 -14.00
CA LYS A 195 -8.69 11.76 -15.37
C LYS A 195 -7.49 10.79 -15.49
N GLU A 196 -6.47 10.93 -14.65
CA GLU A 196 -5.29 10.04 -14.64
C GLU A 196 -5.70 8.57 -14.41
N ILE A 197 -6.67 8.31 -13.53
CA ILE A 197 -7.16 6.96 -13.30
C ILE A 197 -7.85 6.40 -14.55
N LYS A 198 -8.67 7.20 -15.23
CA LYS A 198 -9.33 6.77 -16.47
C LYS A 198 -8.35 6.59 -17.63
N GLU A 199 -7.30 7.43 -17.73
CA GLU A 199 -6.21 7.27 -18.70
C GLU A 199 -5.39 6.00 -18.45
N ALA A 200 -5.33 5.50 -17.21
CA ALA A 200 -4.73 4.21 -16.84
C ALA A 200 -5.67 3.00 -17.08
N ASP A 201 -6.78 3.17 -17.80
CA ASP A 201 -7.80 2.14 -18.03
C ASP A 201 -8.34 1.50 -16.73
N ALA A 202 -8.47 2.32 -15.69
CA ALA A 202 -8.99 1.93 -14.38
C ALA A 202 -10.29 2.68 -14.05
N ASP A 203 -11.01 2.18 -13.05
CA ASP A 203 -12.16 2.85 -12.47
C ASP A 203 -11.82 3.48 -11.11
N TYR A 204 -12.68 4.39 -10.65
CA TYR A 204 -12.46 5.05 -9.37
C TYR A 204 -13.70 5.07 -8.46
N VAL A 205 -13.43 5.11 -7.15
CA VAL A 205 -14.37 5.51 -6.10
C VAL A 205 -13.67 6.52 -5.21
N LEU A 206 -14.03 7.80 -5.33
CA LEU A 206 -13.40 8.92 -4.65
C LEU A 206 -14.30 9.45 -3.54
N ALA A 207 -13.79 9.55 -2.32
CA ALA A 207 -14.54 10.10 -1.19
C ALA A 207 -14.69 11.62 -1.32
N LEU A 208 -15.90 12.15 -1.06
CA LEU A 208 -16.22 13.58 -1.07
C LEU A 208 -16.24 14.14 0.34
N LYS A 209 -15.67 15.32 0.51
CA LYS A 209 -15.74 16.16 1.72
C LYS A 209 -15.68 17.64 1.36
N GLY A 210 -15.57 18.51 2.37
CA GLY A 210 -15.55 19.95 2.22
C GLY A 210 -14.43 20.55 1.37
N ASN A 211 -13.40 19.77 0.96
CA ASN A 211 -12.40 20.21 -0.02
C ASN A 211 -12.98 20.37 -1.45
N GLN A 212 -14.15 19.79 -1.72
CA GLN A 212 -14.98 19.95 -2.91
C GLN A 212 -16.39 20.40 -2.47
N GLU A 213 -16.49 21.52 -1.76
CA GLU A 213 -17.66 21.94 -1.01
C GLU A 213 -18.92 21.94 -1.87
N THR A 214 -18.92 22.60 -3.03
CA THR A 214 -20.09 22.68 -3.92
C THR A 214 -20.55 21.29 -4.37
N VAL A 215 -19.63 20.46 -4.87
CA VAL A 215 -19.93 19.10 -5.34
C VAL A 215 -20.42 18.22 -4.19
N HIS A 216 -19.81 18.37 -3.02
CA HIS A 216 -20.21 17.62 -1.83
C HIS A 216 -21.66 17.95 -1.41
N GLU A 217 -22.02 19.24 -1.34
CA GLU A 217 -23.38 19.66 -0.96
C GLU A 217 -24.42 19.28 -2.03
N GLU A 218 -24.09 19.35 -3.32
CA GLU A 218 -24.98 18.90 -4.40
C GLU A 218 -25.24 17.39 -4.31
N VAL A 219 -24.20 16.55 -4.19
CA VAL A 219 -24.32 15.09 -4.06
C VAL A 219 -25.06 14.71 -2.79
N LYS A 220 -24.76 15.36 -1.67
CA LYS A 220 -25.41 15.15 -0.38
C LYS A 220 -26.90 15.46 -0.46
N THR A 221 -27.25 16.65 -0.95
CA THR A 221 -28.65 17.09 -1.08
C THR A 221 -29.46 16.12 -1.96
N PHE A 222 -28.88 15.70 -3.10
CA PHE A 222 -29.53 14.75 -3.99
C PHE A 222 -29.76 13.40 -3.34
N LEU A 223 -28.73 12.80 -2.73
CA LEU A 223 -28.83 11.45 -2.15
C LEU A 223 -29.70 11.43 -0.89
N ASP A 224 -29.59 12.47 -0.03
CA ASP A 224 -30.40 12.55 1.18
C ASP A 224 -31.89 12.72 0.82
N ALA A 225 -32.26 13.62 -0.10
CA ALA A 225 -33.63 13.80 -0.55
C ALA A 225 -34.18 12.53 -1.25
N THR A 226 -33.35 11.89 -2.09
CA THR A 226 -33.74 10.65 -2.77
C THR A 226 -34.01 9.50 -1.78
N LEU A 227 -33.19 9.38 -0.74
CA LEU A 227 -33.38 8.39 0.31
C LEU A 227 -34.61 8.68 1.17
N GLU A 228 -34.82 9.95 1.55
CA GLU A 228 -36.02 10.38 2.27
C GLU A 228 -37.29 10.07 1.49
N GLU A 229 -37.33 10.36 0.19
CA GLU A 229 -38.44 10.01 -0.68
C GLU A 229 -38.68 8.49 -0.76
N GLN A 230 -37.59 7.69 -0.84
CA GLN A 230 -37.68 6.23 -0.89
C GLN A 230 -38.25 5.65 0.41
N GLN A 231 -37.93 6.23 1.57
CA GLN A 231 -38.32 5.74 2.89
C GLN A 231 -39.65 6.34 3.41
N ALA A 232 -40.13 7.43 2.82
CA ALA A 232 -41.34 8.09 3.27
C ALA A 232 -42.58 7.21 3.15
N PRO A 233 -43.52 7.23 4.12
CA PRO A 233 -44.81 6.62 4.01
C PRO A 233 -45.58 7.17 2.79
N ARG A 234 -46.19 6.30 1.99
CA ARG A 234 -46.84 6.70 0.74
C ARG A 234 -48.33 6.41 0.73
N ALA A 235 -49.08 7.33 0.12
CA ALA A 235 -50.47 7.08 -0.20
C ALA A 235 -50.60 5.96 -1.27
N VAL A 236 -51.69 5.22 -1.23
CA VAL A 236 -51.96 4.16 -2.22
C VAL A 236 -51.97 4.77 -3.64
N GLY A 237 -51.09 4.25 -4.51
CA GLY A 237 -50.97 4.71 -5.91
C GLY A 237 -49.93 5.83 -6.15
N ALA A 238 -49.30 6.39 -5.13
CA ALA A 238 -48.23 7.35 -5.31
C ALA A 238 -46.96 6.69 -5.89
N LYS A 239 -46.41 7.30 -6.98
CA LYS A 239 -45.21 6.81 -7.65
C LYS A 239 -43.97 7.52 -7.07
N LEU A 240 -42.87 6.77 -6.96
CA LEU A 240 -41.53 7.32 -6.70
C LEU A 240 -41.04 8.14 -7.89
N SER A 241 -40.23 9.13 -7.65
CA SER A 241 -39.37 9.71 -8.68
C SER A 241 -38.48 8.61 -9.31
N LYS A 242 -38.01 8.84 -10.52
CA LYS A 242 -37.07 7.92 -11.18
C LYS A 242 -35.82 7.68 -10.35
N ALA A 243 -35.32 8.74 -9.68
CA ALA A 243 -34.17 8.66 -8.81
C ALA A 243 -34.40 7.75 -7.60
N ALA A 244 -35.51 7.94 -6.87
CA ALA A 244 -35.84 7.15 -5.70
C ALA A 244 -36.21 5.69 -6.05
N ALA A 245 -36.82 5.46 -7.23
CA ALA A 245 -37.14 4.09 -7.72
C ALA A 245 -35.88 3.29 -8.08
N ASN A 246 -34.81 3.96 -8.57
CA ASN A 246 -33.57 3.34 -9.01
C ASN A 246 -32.41 3.48 -8.01
N LEU A 247 -32.64 4.02 -6.79
CA LEU A 247 -31.62 4.08 -5.75
C LEU A 247 -31.28 2.66 -5.28
N ALA A 248 -30.13 2.15 -5.70
CA ALA A 248 -29.66 0.84 -5.26
C ALA A 248 -29.20 0.90 -3.80
N SER A 249 -29.47 -0.13 -3.02
CA SER A 249 -29.06 -0.20 -1.61
C SER A 249 -28.56 -1.59 -1.21
N LEU A 250 -27.61 -1.61 -0.26
CA LEU A 250 -27.08 -2.82 0.36
C LEU A 250 -26.81 -2.53 1.84
N GLN A 251 -27.10 -3.48 2.72
CA GLN A 251 -26.79 -3.37 4.15
C GLN A 251 -25.85 -4.49 4.57
N THR A 252 -24.84 -4.13 5.39
CA THR A 252 -23.96 -5.08 6.07
C THR A 252 -23.98 -4.81 7.58
N VAL A 253 -23.83 -5.88 8.38
CA VAL A 253 -23.74 -5.78 9.84
C VAL A 253 -22.49 -6.54 10.28
N GLU A 254 -21.60 -5.85 10.98
CA GLU A 254 -20.40 -6.43 11.58
C GLU A 254 -20.47 -6.34 13.09
N LYS A 255 -20.05 -7.42 13.78
CA LYS A 255 -19.94 -7.47 15.24
C LYS A 255 -18.50 -7.77 15.61
N ASP A 256 -17.86 -6.87 16.28
CA ASP A 256 -16.47 -7.03 16.72
C ASP A 256 -16.20 -6.25 18.02
N HIS A 257 -15.45 -6.88 18.93
CA HIS A 257 -15.05 -6.28 20.22
C HIS A 257 -16.16 -5.54 20.98
N GLY A 258 -17.36 -6.14 21.07
CA GLY A 258 -18.50 -5.57 21.79
C GLY A 258 -19.20 -4.41 21.07
N ARG A 259 -18.81 -4.09 19.85
CA ARG A 259 -19.42 -3.07 18.99
C ARG A 259 -20.23 -3.74 17.88
N VAL A 260 -21.40 -3.21 17.61
CA VAL A 260 -22.19 -3.51 16.40
C VAL A 260 -22.05 -2.33 15.45
N GLU A 261 -21.65 -2.61 14.22
CA GLU A 261 -21.55 -1.62 13.17
C GLU A 261 -22.40 -2.05 11.99
N THR A 262 -23.46 -1.28 11.72
CA THR A 262 -24.33 -1.43 10.56
C THR A 262 -23.91 -0.40 9.50
N ARG A 263 -23.60 -0.87 8.29
CA ARG A 263 -23.34 0.02 7.14
C ARG A 263 -24.41 -0.19 6.10
N ARG A 264 -25.00 0.93 5.67
CA ARG A 264 -25.94 1.00 4.55
C ARG A 264 -25.27 1.73 3.41
N TYR A 265 -25.20 1.08 2.27
CA TYR A 265 -24.63 1.62 1.03
C TYR A 265 -25.75 1.99 0.11
N TYR A 266 -25.64 3.13 -0.55
CA TYR A 266 -26.58 3.63 -1.54
C TYR A 266 -25.81 4.09 -2.77
N GLN A 267 -26.34 3.81 -3.97
CA GLN A 267 -25.71 4.21 -5.24
C GLN A 267 -26.79 4.61 -6.25
N SER A 268 -26.55 5.70 -6.97
CA SER A 268 -27.42 6.20 -8.04
C SER A 268 -26.60 6.58 -9.27
N ASP A 269 -27.12 6.20 -10.45
CA ASP A 269 -26.63 6.60 -11.78
C ASP A 269 -27.40 7.79 -12.37
N GLN A 270 -28.40 8.30 -11.65
CA GLN A 270 -29.20 9.46 -12.09
C GLN A 270 -28.42 10.75 -11.83
N LEU A 271 -27.71 11.23 -12.85
CA LEU A 271 -26.78 12.37 -12.77
C LEU A 271 -27.23 13.59 -13.59
N ASP A 272 -28.46 13.64 -14.07
CA ASP A 272 -28.97 14.74 -14.91
C ASP A 272 -29.01 16.09 -14.18
N TRP A 273 -29.10 16.06 -12.85
CA TRP A 273 -29.06 17.22 -11.97
C TRP A 273 -27.65 17.78 -11.78
N PHE A 274 -26.60 17.01 -12.05
CA PHE A 274 -25.21 17.38 -11.74
C PHE A 274 -24.57 18.13 -12.92
N ALA A 275 -24.60 19.46 -12.87
CA ALA A 275 -24.12 20.35 -13.94
C ALA A 275 -22.62 20.15 -14.26
N ASP A 276 -21.80 19.88 -13.24
CA ASP A 276 -20.35 19.69 -13.36
C ASP A 276 -19.94 18.26 -13.79
N ARG A 277 -20.88 17.39 -14.12
CA ARG A 277 -20.63 15.98 -14.50
C ARG A 277 -19.53 15.84 -15.55
N SER A 278 -19.54 16.66 -16.60
CA SER A 278 -18.56 16.58 -17.70
C SER A 278 -17.14 16.96 -17.31
N LYS A 279 -16.95 17.58 -16.13
CA LYS A 279 -15.63 17.92 -15.59
C LYS A 279 -14.96 16.75 -14.86
N TRP A 280 -15.71 15.67 -14.58
CA TRP A 280 -15.23 14.46 -13.92
C TRP A 280 -15.15 13.33 -14.93
N GLU A 281 -13.93 13.05 -15.38
CA GLU A 281 -13.68 12.05 -16.42
C GLU A 281 -14.29 10.69 -16.05
N GLY A 282 -15.14 10.15 -16.93
CA GLY A 282 -15.77 8.84 -16.76
C GLY A 282 -16.78 8.73 -15.62
N LEU A 283 -17.25 9.82 -15.00
CA LEU A 283 -18.24 9.76 -13.91
C LEU A 283 -19.54 9.10 -14.36
N GLN A 284 -19.94 7.99 -13.70
CA GLN A 284 -21.14 7.24 -14.00
C GLN A 284 -22.13 7.16 -12.84
N SER A 285 -21.67 7.29 -11.59
CA SER A 285 -22.57 7.19 -10.43
C SER A 285 -22.05 8.03 -9.25
N VAL A 286 -22.97 8.30 -8.32
CA VAL A 286 -22.69 8.85 -7.00
C VAL A 286 -23.15 7.86 -5.94
N GLY A 287 -22.48 7.86 -4.79
CA GLY A 287 -22.83 6.94 -3.71
C GLY A 287 -22.77 7.57 -2.34
N MET A 288 -23.47 6.94 -1.40
CA MET A 288 -23.45 7.29 0.03
C MET A 288 -23.26 6.03 0.88
N VAL A 289 -22.51 6.18 1.97
CA VAL A 289 -22.42 5.16 3.02
C VAL A 289 -22.87 5.77 4.33
N GLU A 290 -23.92 5.20 4.92
CA GLU A 290 -24.39 5.50 6.27
C GLU A 290 -23.83 4.45 7.23
N SER A 291 -22.98 4.87 8.16
CA SER A 291 -22.40 4.03 9.20
C SER A 291 -23.10 4.27 10.52
N ILE A 292 -23.75 3.27 11.07
CA ILE A 292 -24.43 3.28 12.37
C ILE A 292 -23.59 2.43 13.32
N ARG A 293 -23.07 3.06 14.36
CA ARG A 293 -22.24 2.40 15.38
C ARG A 293 -22.96 2.40 16.71
N GLU A 294 -23.13 1.22 17.28
CA GLU A 294 -23.68 1.02 18.61
C GLU A 294 -22.57 0.53 19.54
N LEU A 295 -22.26 1.32 20.55
CA LEU A 295 -21.26 1.03 21.57
C LEU A 295 -21.80 1.48 22.94
N GLU A 296 -21.85 0.56 23.90
CA GLU A 296 -22.26 0.87 25.28
C GLU A 296 -23.60 1.63 25.38
N GLY A 297 -24.57 1.27 24.53
CA GLY A 297 -25.90 1.89 24.49
C GLY A 297 -25.94 3.27 23.81
N LYS A 298 -24.82 3.74 23.23
CA LYS A 298 -24.77 4.97 22.42
C LYS A 298 -24.77 4.61 20.96
N THR A 299 -25.63 5.26 20.20
CA THR A 299 -25.69 5.15 18.73
C THR A 299 -25.12 6.41 18.09
N THR A 300 -24.18 6.23 17.15
CA THR A 300 -23.67 7.30 16.31
C THR A 300 -23.94 6.99 14.85
N ILE A 301 -24.34 8.00 14.08
CA ILE A 301 -24.63 7.89 12.65
C ILE A 301 -23.69 8.85 11.90
N GLU A 302 -22.99 8.34 10.90
CA GLU A 302 -22.09 9.11 10.02
C GLU A 302 -22.44 8.80 8.58
N ARG A 303 -22.60 9.83 7.73
CA ARG A 303 -22.77 9.70 6.28
C ARG A 303 -21.53 10.17 5.55
N ARG A 304 -21.11 9.42 4.54
CA ARG A 304 -19.99 9.75 3.63
C ARG A 304 -20.46 9.60 2.20
N TYR A 305 -20.04 10.55 1.35
CA TYR A 305 -20.47 10.64 -0.05
C TYR A 305 -19.29 10.38 -0.98
N TYR A 306 -19.59 9.89 -2.20
CA TYR A 306 -18.59 9.40 -3.14
C TYR A 306 -18.96 9.75 -4.58
N LEU A 307 -17.95 10.04 -5.39
CA LEU A 307 -18.01 10.01 -6.86
C LEU A 307 -17.43 8.71 -7.38
N SER A 308 -18.03 8.13 -8.43
CA SER A 308 -17.58 6.87 -8.97
C SER A 308 -17.70 6.80 -10.49
N SER A 309 -16.68 6.25 -11.16
CA SER A 309 -16.76 5.87 -12.57
C SER A 309 -17.39 4.50 -12.79
N LEU A 310 -17.69 3.76 -11.71
CA LEU A 310 -18.43 2.50 -11.83
C LEU A 310 -19.87 2.76 -12.25
N SER A 311 -20.36 1.92 -13.17
CA SER A 311 -21.79 1.80 -13.41
C SER A 311 -22.54 1.34 -12.16
N LEU A 312 -23.88 1.37 -12.20
CA LEU A 312 -24.69 0.91 -11.08
C LEU A 312 -24.36 -0.56 -10.74
N GLY A 313 -23.87 -0.80 -9.53
CA GLY A 313 -23.44 -2.12 -9.03
C GLY A 313 -23.09 -2.03 -7.56
N ILE A 314 -24.11 -2.04 -6.70
CA ILE A 314 -24.00 -1.70 -5.27
C ILE A 314 -23.03 -2.61 -4.51
N GLU A 315 -22.89 -3.89 -4.88
CA GLU A 315 -21.96 -4.82 -4.25
C GLU A 315 -20.51 -4.44 -4.55
N THR A 316 -20.21 -4.05 -5.79
CA THR A 316 -18.86 -3.60 -6.19
C THR A 316 -18.52 -2.26 -5.54
N PHE A 317 -19.46 -1.33 -5.50
CA PHE A 317 -19.29 -0.05 -4.79
C PHE A 317 -19.04 -0.27 -3.29
N ALA A 318 -19.85 -1.10 -2.62
CA ALA A 318 -19.70 -1.40 -1.20
C ALA A 318 -18.33 -2.06 -0.91
N ARG A 319 -17.92 -3.02 -1.76
CA ARG A 319 -16.61 -3.66 -1.68
C ARG A 319 -15.48 -2.65 -1.83
N ALA A 320 -15.56 -1.75 -2.81
CA ALA A 320 -14.53 -0.72 -3.04
C ALA A 320 -14.39 0.22 -1.84
N VAL A 321 -15.50 0.77 -1.31
CA VAL A 321 -15.47 1.63 -0.14
C VAL A 321 -14.94 0.89 1.09
N ARG A 322 -15.36 -0.35 1.32
CA ARG A 322 -14.93 -1.14 2.49
C ARG A 322 -13.45 -1.50 2.42
N SER A 323 -12.96 -1.85 1.25
CA SER A 323 -11.56 -2.23 1.01
C SER A 323 -10.58 -1.05 1.12
N HIS A 324 -11.03 0.19 0.93
CA HIS A 324 -10.17 1.36 1.12
C HIS A 324 -9.54 1.41 2.51
N TRP A 325 -10.29 1.03 3.57
CA TRP A 325 -9.75 0.93 4.93
C TRP A 325 -8.67 -0.15 5.11
N GLY A 326 -8.52 -1.02 4.10
CA GLY A 326 -7.46 -2.04 4.09
C GLY A 326 -6.07 -1.44 4.12
N VAL A 327 -5.83 -0.30 3.46
CA VAL A 327 -4.51 0.35 3.45
C VAL A 327 -4.13 0.84 4.85
N GLU A 328 -5.08 1.43 5.60
CA GLU A 328 -4.82 1.89 6.97
C GLU A 328 -4.53 0.71 7.91
N ASN A 329 -5.39 -0.31 7.91
CA ASN A 329 -5.29 -1.44 8.85
C ASN A 329 -4.20 -2.46 8.48
N LYS A 330 -4.02 -2.73 7.19
CA LYS A 330 -3.12 -3.80 6.71
C LYS A 330 -1.72 -3.30 6.34
N VAL A 331 -1.57 -1.99 6.08
CA VAL A 331 -0.28 -1.38 5.76
C VAL A 331 0.14 -0.43 6.87
N HIS A 332 -0.54 0.70 7.10
CA HIS A 332 -0.07 1.75 8.01
C HIS A 332 0.07 1.25 9.44
N TRP A 333 -0.99 0.61 9.99
CA TRP A 333 -0.92 0.01 11.33
C TRP A 333 0.20 -1.04 11.44
N THR A 334 0.36 -1.89 10.41
CA THR A 334 1.42 -2.91 10.40
C THR A 334 2.82 -2.28 10.37
N MET A 335 3.00 -1.19 9.59
CA MET A 335 4.26 -0.44 9.58
C MET A 335 4.60 0.12 10.96
N ASP A 336 3.62 0.61 11.71
CA ASP A 336 3.85 1.17 13.03
C ASP A 336 4.07 0.11 14.12
N VAL A 337 3.28 -0.96 14.10
CA VAL A 337 3.32 -1.97 15.17
C VAL A 337 4.40 -3.02 14.93
N CYS A 338 4.57 -3.50 13.69
CA CYS A 338 5.50 -4.59 13.38
C CYS A 338 6.88 -4.10 12.92
N PHE A 339 6.95 -2.95 12.23
CA PHE A 339 8.19 -2.39 11.70
C PHE A 339 8.62 -1.09 12.41
N ARG A 340 7.84 -0.61 13.38
CA ARG A 340 8.07 0.59 14.19
C ARG A 340 8.49 1.81 13.35
N GLU A 341 7.83 1.97 12.19
CA GLU A 341 8.19 2.99 11.21
C GLU A 341 8.14 4.41 11.79
N ASP A 342 7.12 4.73 12.59
CA ASP A 342 6.97 6.01 13.27
C ASP A 342 8.09 6.31 14.29
N GLN A 343 8.88 5.31 14.69
CA GLN A 343 9.99 5.48 15.62
C GLN A 343 11.34 5.62 14.90
N SER A 344 11.38 5.42 13.56
CA SER A 344 12.60 5.52 12.76
C SER A 344 13.20 6.92 12.82
N ARG A 345 14.49 6.99 13.13
CA ARG A 345 15.26 8.24 13.19
C ARG A 345 16.23 8.42 12.02
N ALA A 346 16.09 7.62 10.96
CA ALA A 346 16.89 7.79 9.75
C ALA A 346 16.50 9.12 9.07
N ARG A 347 17.46 10.06 8.98
CA ARG A 347 17.22 11.42 8.48
C ARG A 347 18.21 11.84 7.40
N THR A 348 19.36 11.16 7.31
CA THR A 348 20.46 11.51 6.40
C THR A 348 20.07 11.20 4.96
N GLY A 349 20.18 12.17 4.06
CA GLY A 349 19.95 11.99 2.63
C GLY A 349 18.60 11.31 2.33
N HIS A 350 18.66 10.23 1.57
CA HIS A 350 17.50 9.44 1.17
C HIS A 350 17.17 8.25 2.12
N ALA A 351 17.89 8.12 3.25
CA ALA A 351 17.76 6.95 4.13
C ALA A 351 16.34 6.68 4.61
N ALA A 352 15.56 7.71 4.97
CA ALA A 352 14.17 7.54 5.43
C ALA A 352 13.28 6.94 4.34
N GLU A 353 13.41 7.44 3.11
CA GLU A 353 12.62 7.02 1.95
C GLU A 353 12.98 5.58 1.53
N ASN A 354 14.28 5.29 1.45
CA ASN A 354 14.77 3.96 1.10
C ASN A 354 14.41 2.91 2.16
N LEU A 355 14.47 3.27 3.47
CA LEU A 355 13.99 2.38 4.53
C LEU A 355 12.47 2.17 4.48
N ALA A 356 11.69 3.19 4.11
CA ALA A 356 10.26 3.03 3.91
C ALA A 356 9.97 2.03 2.77
N THR A 357 10.68 2.12 1.63
CA THR A 357 10.58 1.15 0.53
C THR A 357 10.98 -0.26 1.00
N LEU A 358 12.10 -0.39 1.72
CA LEU A 358 12.58 -1.66 2.23
C LEU A 358 11.58 -2.34 3.20
N ARG A 359 10.90 -1.55 4.05
CA ARG A 359 9.86 -2.07 4.95
C ARG A 359 8.64 -2.61 4.19
N ARG A 360 8.19 -1.93 3.11
CA ARG A 360 7.08 -2.42 2.27
C ARG A 360 7.47 -3.67 1.52
N LEU A 361 8.71 -3.75 1.05
CA LEU A 361 9.27 -4.95 0.46
C LEU A 361 9.24 -6.13 1.47
N ALA A 362 9.74 -5.93 2.69
CA ALA A 362 9.67 -6.93 3.75
C ALA A 362 8.23 -7.32 4.12
N LEU A 363 7.29 -6.34 4.12
CA LEU A 363 5.87 -6.63 4.31
C LEU A 363 5.31 -7.52 3.21
N ASN A 364 5.62 -7.23 1.93
CA ASN A 364 5.15 -8.02 0.80
C ASN A 364 5.66 -9.47 0.89
N LEU A 365 6.94 -9.69 1.21
CA LEU A 365 7.50 -11.02 1.45
C LEU A 365 6.73 -11.79 2.54
N LEU A 366 6.51 -11.16 3.70
CA LEU A 366 5.77 -11.76 4.81
C LEU A 366 4.30 -12.04 4.47
N LYS A 367 3.68 -11.22 3.61
CA LYS A 367 2.29 -11.40 3.17
C LYS A 367 2.17 -12.46 2.07
N SER A 368 3.13 -12.54 1.15
CA SER A 368 3.16 -13.54 0.09
C SER A 368 3.37 -14.96 0.63
N GLU A 369 4.09 -15.11 1.73
CA GLU A 369 4.25 -16.40 2.41
C GLU A 369 2.93 -16.86 3.06
N LYS A 370 2.36 -17.96 2.59
CA LYS A 370 1.03 -18.48 3.02
C LYS A 370 1.09 -19.75 3.88
N THR A 371 2.27 -20.38 4.03
CA THR A 371 2.38 -21.66 4.75
C THR A 371 2.25 -21.48 6.27
N LYS A 372 2.66 -20.34 6.82
CA LYS A 372 2.45 -20.02 8.24
C LYS A 372 1.21 -19.17 8.43
N LYS A 373 0.18 -19.74 9.02
CA LYS A 373 -1.09 -19.04 9.39
C LYS A 373 -0.89 -18.18 10.65
N ARG A 374 -0.02 -17.18 10.58
CA ARG A 374 0.31 -16.24 11.65
C ARG A 374 0.24 -14.81 11.15
N GLY A 375 -0.04 -13.86 12.04
CA GLY A 375 0.11 -12.42 11.75
C GLY A 375 1.57 -12.03 11.47
N ILE A 376 1.79 -10.83 10.92
CA ILE A 376 3.12 -10.36 10.49
C ILE A 376 4.17 -10.49 11.60
N ARG A 377 3.87 -10.04 12.82
CA ARG A 377 4.79 -10.16 13.95
C ARG A 377 5.14 -11.64 14.27
N GLY A 378 4.17 -12.54 14.19
CA GLY A 378 4.40 -13.97 14.40
C GLY A 378 5.29 -14.58 13.30
N LYS A 379 5.17 -14.13 12.06
CA LYS A 379 6.05 -14.54 10.95
C LYS A 379 7.47 -14.00 11.12
N GLN A 380 7.62 -12.74 11.56
CA GLN A 380 8.93 -12.16 11.89
C GLN A 380 9.66 -12.97 12.98
N LEU A 381 8.96 -13.36 14.03
CA LEU A 381 9.54 -14.22 15.08
C LEU A 381 9.96 -15.60 14.54
N ASN A 382 9.12 -16.23 13.70
CA ASN A 382 9.51 -17.50 13.05
C ASN A 382 10.76 -17.32 12.17
N ALA A 383 10.86 -16.21 11.41
CA ALA A 383 12.03 -15.91 10.58
C ALA A 383 13.31 -15.73 11.43
N SER A 384 13.20 -15.15 12.62
CA SER A 384 14.36 -14.96 13.52
C SER A 384 14.87 -16.28 14.11
N TRP A 385 13.98 -17.25 14.32
CA TRP A 385 14.30 -18.55 14.92
C TRP A 385 14.71 -19.62 13.90
N ASP A 386 14.11 -19.60 12.71
CA ASP A 386 14.26 -20.64 11.69
C ASP A 386 14.91 -20.07 10.41
N ARG A 387 16.18 -20.46 10.18
CA ARG A 387 16.96 -20.02 9.01
C ARG A 387 16.40 -20.54 7.70
N ALA A 388 15.82 -21.74 7.67
CA ALA A 388 15.20 -22.29 6.48
C ALA A 388 13.93 -21.51 6.11
N TYR A 389 13.14 -21.13 7.11
CA TYR A 389 11.99 -20.26 6.91
C TYR A 389 12.39 -18.87 6.42
N LEU A 390 13.45 -18.27 6.99
CA LEU A 390 13.98 -16.98 6.53
C LEU A 390 14.46 -17.06 5.08
N LEU A 391 15.18 -18.11 4.69
CA LEU A 391 15.63 -18.30 3.30
C LEU A 391 14.42 -18.43 2.36
N LYS A 392 13.40 -19.20 2.76
CA LYS A 392 12.16 -19.33 2.00
C LYS A 392 11.45 -18.00 1.73
N LEU A 393 11.52 -17.04 2.68
CA LEU A 393 10.95 -15.71 2.49
C LEU A 393 11.68 -14.91 1.40
N LEU A 394 12.95 -15.19 1.13
CA LEU A 394 13.74 -14.50 0.10
C LEU A 394 13.50 -15.08 -1.31
N ASP A 395 12.95 -16.27 -1.41
CA ASP A 395 12.71 -16.99 -2.68
C ASP A 395 11.35 -16.64 -3.30
N VAL A 396 10.62 -15.70 -2.73
CA VAL A 396 9.31 -15.20 -3.24
C VAL A 396 9.51 -14.15 -4.32
#